data_7d8bc6d7d720c278d1b24911bc90be79
#
_entry.id   7d8bc6d7d720c278d1b24911bc90be79
#
_cell.length_a   1.000
_cell.length_b   1.000
_cell.length_c   1.000
_cell.angle_alpha   90.00
_cell.angle_beta   90.00
_cell.angle_gamma   90.00
#
_symmetry.space_group_name_H-M   'P 1'
#
loop_
_entity.id
_entity.type
_entity.pdbx_description
1 polymer ?
#
loop_
_entity_poly.entity_id
_entity_poly.type
_entity_poly.pdbx_seq_one_letter_code
_entity_poly.pdbx_strand_id
1 'polypeptide(L)'
;MLVTVAHPPRWADVSIPLRATGESGIALGDREDMTSTTASAITDAELDAVFAPIFDRIAAGAVAREVDRRLPFDEVTWLKEARFGALRVPVEFGGYGASVRQLFRLLIDLAAAESNLPQALRVHWSFVEDQRLAEPNPRRERWLRAVAAGTLVGNAITEPGVGAVDRYRTRLTEDGDRLLLNGVKYYSTGSLFADHILVAADRDGERVGVLVDANAEGVTQHDDWDGFGQRLTASGTTEFTDVVVAPDRILGPGYGVAGPTYGTAYLQLVQLAVLAGIAARAERDARDWVSARTRTYTHASADLPREDPLVQQVIGRLSAAAFTARATVLAVTDILDRVLAAGAEDHGDLAEAELAAAQAQLAVIDIVLAATTQLFELGGASIVSEQLRLDRHWRNARTVAVHNPAIFKARAVGDHLLNGTELPFGWSAGERGAHVTDQVTR
;
A
#
# COMPACT_ATOMS: atom_id res chain seq x y z
N MET A 1 -4.43 -53.32 -27.09
CA MET A 1 -4.79 -52.72 -25.83
C MET A 1 -5.05 -51.22 -26.10
N LEU A 2 -6.32 -50.88 -26.35
CA LEU A 2 -6.76 -49.54 -26.74
C LEU A 2 -6.94 -48.71 -25.48
N VAL A 3 -6.21 -47.58 -25.37
CA VAL A 3 -6.37 -46.61 -24.30
C VAL A 3 -7.42 -45.60 -24.74
N THR A 4 -8.55 -45.58 -24.05
CA THR A 4 -9.64 -44.65 -24.26
C THR A 4 -9.28 -43.31 -23.60
N VAL A 5 -9.17 -42.25 -24.39
CA VAL A 5 -8.97 -40.87 -23.91
C VAL A 5 -10.33 -40.29 -23.50
N ALA A 6 -10.47 -39.96 -22.23
CA ALA A 6 -11.66 -39.29 -21.70
C ALA A 6 -11.64 -37.79 -22.05
N HIS A 7 -12.73 -37.28 -22.59
CA HIS A 7 -12.94 -35.88 -22.88
C HIS A 7 -13.20 -35.07 -21.58
N PRO A 8 -12.73 -33.82 -21.50
CA PRO A 8 -13.05 -32.95 -20.37
C PRO A 8 -14.52 -32.50 -20.40
N PRO A 9 -15.11 -32.18 -19.23
CA PRO A 9 -16.51 -31.78 -19.13
C PRO A 9 -16.76 -30.40 -19.75
N ARG A 10 -17.87 -30.30 -20.46
CA ARG A 10 -18.42 -29.05 -21.00
C ARG A 10 -18.98 -28.22 -19.87
N TRP A 11 -18.61 -26.95 -19.82
CA TRP A 11 -19.26 -25.94 -18.97
C TRP A 11 -20.68 -25.74 -19.47
N ALA A 12 -21.66 -26.19 -18.70
CA ALA A 12 -23.10 -25.97 -18.97
C ALA A 12 -23.60 -24.83 -18.07
N ASP A 13 -24.38 -23.96 -18.70
CA ASP A 13 -25.17 -22.85 -18.24
C ASP A 13 -25.69 -22.97 -16.79
N VAL A 14 -25.32 -22.02 -15.93
CA VAL A 14 -26.00 -21.76 -14.67
C VAL A 14 -26.89 -20.54 -14.87
N SER A 15 -28.17 -20.81 -15.20
CA SER A 15 -29.23 -19.81 -15.20
C SER A 15 -29.73 -19.63 -13.77
N ILE A 16 -29.59 -18.46 -13.20
CA ILE A 16 -30.17 -18.07 -11.90
C ILE A 16 -31.61 -17.56 -12.13
N PRO A 17 -32.64 -18.14 -11.51
CA PRO A 17 -34.00 -17.65 -11.67
C PRO A 17 -34.24 -16.38 -10.83
N LEU A 18 -34.62 -15.31 -11.48
CA LEU A 18 -35.19 -14.10 -10.86
C LEU A 18 -36.55 -14.46 -10.23
N ARG A 19 -36.69 -14.40 -8.91
CA ARG A 19 -37.99 -14.43 -8.23
C ARG A 19 -38.56 -13.02 -8.22
N ALA A 20 -39.65 -12.82 -8.95
CA ALA A 20 -40.55 -11.72 -8.76
C ALA A 20 -41.41 -11.97 -7.51
N THR A 21 -41.43 -11.06 -6.56
CA THR A 21 -42.44 -11.03 -5.49
C THR A 21 -43.31 -9.81 -5.64
N GLY A 22 -44.59 -10.10 -5.52
CA GLY A 22 -45.73 -9.25 -5.86
C GLY A 22 -45.92 -8.04 -4.95
N GLU A 23 -46.69 -7.14 -5.50
CA GLU A 23 -47.26 -5.94 -4.91
C GLU A 23 -48.15 -6.24 -3.71
N SER A 24 -48.01 -5.48 -2.64
CA SER A 24 -49.11 -5.17 -1.74
C SER A 24 -48.98 -3.72 -1.29
N GLY A 25 -49.86 -2.89 -1.78
CA GLY A 25 -50.00 -1.49 -1.42
C GLY A 25 -50.51 -1.32 0.01
N ILE A 26 -49.94 -0.38 0.72
CA ILE A 26 -50.55 0.29 1.89
C ILE A 26 -50.26 1.80 1.78
N ALA A 27 -51.33 2.56 2.08
CA ALA A 27 -51.53 3.96 1.80
C ALA A 27 -50.63 4.93 2.64
N LEU A 28 -50.33 6.03 2.00
CA LEU A 28 -50.05 7.40 2.39
C LEU A 28 -50.24 7.80 3.85
N GLY A 29 -49.13 8.20 4.46
CA GLY A 29 -49.08 9.15 5.56
C GLY A 29 -48.04 10.19 5.23
N ASP A 30 -48.43 11.45 5.12
CA ASP A 30 -47.60 12.62 4.89
C ASP A 30 -46.46 12.69 5.93
N ARG A 31 -45.24 12.49 5.49
CA ARG A 31 -44.02 12.88 6.24
C ARG A 31 -43.36 13.99 5.46
N GLU A 32 -43.26 15.12 6.11
CA GLU A 32 -42.49 16.27 5.69
C GLU A 32 -41.11 15.84 5.20
N ASP A 33 -40.84 16.22 3.99
CA ASP A 33 -39.60 15.96 3.24
C ASP A 33 -38.45 16.78 3.85
N MET A 34 -37.82 16.23 4.89
CA MET A 34 -36.49 16.66 5.28
C MET A 34 -35.53 16.13 4.22
N THR A 35 -35.33 16.89 3.16
CA THR A 35 -34.27 16.68 2.18
C THR A 35 -32.92 16.70 2.89
N SER A 36 -32.53 15.54 3.39
CA SER A 36 -31.11 15.26 3.67
C SER A 36 -30.40 15.35 2.34
N THR A 37 -29.71 16.47 2.12
CA THR A 37 -28.75 16.61 1.01
C THR A 37 -27.62 15.61 1.27
N THR A 38 -27.80 14.37 0.85
CA THR A 38 -26.69 13.41 0.76
C THR A 38 -25.66 14.03 -0.18
N ALA A 39 -24.57 14.51 0.37
CA ALA A 39 -23.45 14.99 -0.42
C ALA A 39 -23.11 13.89 -1.43
N SER A 40 -23.17 14.22 -2.72
CA SER A 40 -22.85 13.28 -3.79
C SER A 40 -21.42 12.77 -3.58
N ALA A 41 -21.22 11.46 -3.71
CA ALA A 41 -19.91 10.87 -3.65
C ALA A 41 -19.00 11.50 -4.72
N ILE A 42 -17.76 11.82 -4.34
CA ILE A 42 -16.80 12.42 -5.26
C ILE A 42 -16.54 11.48 -6.46
N THR A 43 -16.50 12.03 -7.66
CA THR A 43 -16.27 11.29 -8.89
C THR A 43 -14.79 11.13 -9.20
N ASP A 44 -14.46 10.13 -10.03
CA ASP A 44 -13.07 9.93 -10.52
C ASP A 44 -12.59 11.15 -11.30
N ALA A 45 -13.45 11.79 -12.10
CA ALA A 45 -13.09 12.97 -12.89
C ALA A 45 -12.75 14.19 -12.01
N GLU A 46 -13.46 14.39 -10.90
CA GLU A 46 -13.15 15.45 -9.94
C GLU A 46 -11.82 15.20 -9.23
N LEU A 47 -11.55 13.95 -8.84
CA LEU A 47 -10.26 13.57 -8.27
C LEU A 47 -9.11 13.76 -9.28
N ASP A 48 -9.31 13.36 -10.53
CA ASP A 48 -8.31 13.53 -11.59
C ASP A 48 -8.01 15.02 -11.86
N ALA A 49 -9.03 15.85 -11.87
CA ALA A 49 -8.84 17.30 -12.05
C ALA A 49 -7.96 17.93 -10.96
N VAL A 50 -8.01 17.41 -9.73
CA VAL A 50 -7.17 17.87 -8.63
C VAL A 50 -5.76 17.27 -8.70
N PHE A 51 -5.64 15.95 -8.88
CA PHE A 51 -4.39 15.24 -8.62
C PHE A 51 -3.53 15.02 -9.86
N ALA A 52 -4.09 14.91 -11.07
CA ALA A 52 -3.29 14.65 -12.27
C ALA A 52 -2.23 15.74 -12.53
N PRO A 53 -2.53 17.06 -12.41
CA PRO A 53 -1.50 18.09 -12.60
C PRO A 53 -0.37 18.00 -11.56
N ILE A 54 -0.68 17.58 -10.34
CA ILE A 54 0.32 17.39 -9.27
C ILE A 54 1.21 16.20 -9.61
N PHE A 55 0.62 15.08 -10.05
CA PHE A 55 1.38 13.89 -10.43
C PHE A 55 2.28 14.15 -11.64
N ASP A 56 1.82 14.92 -12.62
CA ASP A 56 2.66 15.32 -13.77
C ASP A 56 3.86 16.16 -13.30
N ARG A 57 3.63 17.11 -12.40
CA ARG A 57 4.70 17.93 -11.79
C ARG A 57 5.70 17.07 -11.01
N ILE A 58 5.23 16.09 -10.24
CA ILE A 58 6.06 15.12 -9.50
C ILE A 58 6.89 14.29 -10.47
N ALA A 59 6.27 13.76 -11.52
CA ALA A 59 6.91 12.91 -12.53
C ALA A 59 8.04 13.61 -13.26
N ALA A 60 7.89 14.90 -13.58
CA ALA A 60 8.88 15.69 -14.28
C ALA A 60 10.24 15.75 -13.55
N GLY A 61 10.27 15.67 -12.22
CA GLY A 61 11.49 15.69 -11.41
C GLY A 61 12.04 14.31 -11.00
N ALA A 62 11.37 13.19 -11.35
CA ALA A 62 11.66 11.88 -10.76
C ALA A 62 13.08 11.37 -11.02
N VAL A 63 13.61 11.53 -12.25
CA VAL A 63 14.98 11.10 -12.58
C VAL A 63 16.02 11.91 -11.83
N ALA A 64 15.88 13.23 -11.76
CA ALA A 64 16.81 14.10 -11.05
C ALA A 64 16.82 13.77 -9.53
N ARG A 65 15.64 13.58 -8.92
CA ARG A 65 15.55 13.16 -7.51
C ARG A 65 16.28 11.84 -7.25
N GLU A 66 16.10 10.85 -8.13
CA GLU A 66 16.77 9.54 -8.00
C GLU A 66 18.29 9.66 -8.13
N VAL A 67 18.80 10.48 -9.08
CA VAL A 67 20.23 10.74 -9.29
C VAL A 67 20.84 11.39 -8.07
N ASP A 68 20.23 12.47 -7.58
CA ASP A 68 20.74 13.28 -6.49
C ASP A 68 20.43 12.70 -5.10
N ARG A 69 19.65 11.61 -5.04
CA ARG A 69 19.07 11.06 -3.81
C ARG A 69 18.40 12.15 -2.97
N ARG A 70 17.69 13.06 -3.62
CA ARG A 70 17.00 14.15 -2.96
C ARG A 70 15.64 13.69 -2.45
N LEU A 71 15.44 13.73 -1.13
CA LEU A 71 14.16 13.39 -0.52
C LEU A 71 13.04 14.31 -1.01
N PRO A 72 11.83 13.78 -1.27
CA PRO A 72 10.74 14.49 -1.95
C PRO A 72 9.92 15.41 -1.00
N PHE A 73 10.56 16.29 -0.23
CA PHE A 73 9.87 17.20 0.69
C PHE A 73 8.90 18.14 -0.01
N ASP A 74 9.32 18.73 -1.15
CA ASP A 74 8.46 19.62 -1.94
C ASP A 74 7.25 18.88 -2.47
N GLU A 75 7.46 17.67 -2.97
CA GLU A 75 6.43 16.80 -3.54
C GLU A 75 5.40 16.38 -2.48
N VAL A 76 5.87 16.07 -1.27
CA VAL A 76 4.97 15.82 -0.12
C VAL A 76 4.20 17.08 0.26
N THR A 77 4.83 18.25 0.23
CA THR A 77 4.16 19.52 0.48
C THR A 77 3.02 19.75 -0.52
N TRP A 78 3.25 19.53 -1.82
CA TRP A 78 2.18 19.67 -2.83
C TRP A 78 1.02 18.70 -2.60
N LEU A 79 1.32 17.46 -2.16
CA LEU A 79 0.28 16.48 -1.80
C LEU A 79 -0.49 16.90 -0.53
N LYS A 80 0.19 17.48 0.47
CA LYS A 80 -0.44 18.02 1.69
C LYS A 80 -1.37 19.20 1.38
N GLU A 81 -0.90 20.17 0.60
CA GLU A 81 -1.69 21.34 0.16
C GLU A 81 -2.96 20.92 -0.59
N ALA A 82 -2.87 19.89 -1.43
CA ALA A 82 -4.01 19.28 -2.10
C ALA A 82 -4.80 18.31 -1.21
N ARG A 83 -4.44 18.16 0.06
CA ARG A 83 -5.09 17.26 1.02
C ARG A 83 -5.19 15.82 0.53
N PHE A 84 -4.16 15.33 -0.20
CA PHE A 84 -4.13 13.96 -0.70
C PHE A 84 -4.29 12.94 0.43
N GLY A 85 -3.70 13.19 1.61
CA GLY A 85 -3.87 12.36 2.81
C GLY A 85 -5.32 12.23 3.31
N ALA A 86 -6.21 13.16 2.92
CA ALA A 86 -7.61 13.17 3.34
C ALA A 86 -8.57 12.45 2.38
N LEU A 87 -8.06 11.73 1.37
CA LEU A 87 -8.90 11.04 0.38
C LEU A 87 -9.96 10.14 1.02
N ARG A 88 -9.56 9.36 2.03
CA ARG A 88 -10.45 8.43 2.72
C ARG A 88 -11.21 9.03 3.89
N VAL A 89 -10.86 10.24 4.34
CA VAL A 89 -11.59 10.91 5.42
C VAL A 89 -13.02 11.21 4.96
N PRO A 90 -14.05 10.86 5.76
CA PRO A 90 -15.45 11.16 5.42
C PRO A 90 -15.71 12.65 5.23
N VAL A 91 -16.67 12.99 4.38
CA VAL A 91 -17.00 14.38 4.00
C VAL A 91 -17.41 15.23 5.22
N GLU A 92 -18.13 14.65 6.18
CA GLU A 92 -18.57 15.32 7.42
C GLU A 92 -17.40 15.76 8.31
N PHE A 93 -16.20 15.18 8.12
CA PHE A 93 -14.97 15.61 8.80
C PHE A 93 -14.06 16.48 7.91
N GLY A 94 -14.52 16.81 6.70
CA GLY A 94 -13.81 17.69 5.76
C GLY A 94 -12.92 16.98 4.74
N GLY A 95 -12.99 15.65 4.64
CA GLY A 95 -12.26 14.85 3.64
C GLY A 95 -12.97 14.73 2.31
N TYR A 96 -12.41 13.93 1.40
CA TYR A 96 -12.98 13.66 0.07
C TYR A 96 -14.05 12.55 0.09
N GLY A 97 -14.07 11.67 1.10
CA GLY A 97 -14.99 10.54 1.16
C GLY A 97 -14.78 9.51 0.04
N ALA A 98 -13.57 9.44 -0.52
CA ALA A 98 -13.26 8.56 -1.64
C ALA A 98 -13.38 7.08 -1.25
N SER A 99 -13.80 6.21 -2.20
CA SER A 99 -13.80 4.75 -2.02
C SER A 99 -12.39 4.17 -1.93
N VAL A 100 -12.26 2.91 -1.48
CA VAL A 100 -10.98 2.21 -1.51
C VAL A 100 -10.45 2.14 -2.94
N ARG A 101 -11.31 1.79 -3.88
CA ARG A 101 -10.96 1.75 -5.31
C ARG A 101 -10.42 3.08 -5.82
N GLN A 102 -11.03 4.20 -5.48
CA GLN A 102 -10.56 5.54 -5.87
C GLN A 102 -9.19 5.88 -5.28
N LEU A 103 -8.98 5.60 -3.99
CA LEU A 103 -7.67 5.77 -3.38
C LEU A 103 -6.60 4.94 -4.11
N PHE A 104 -6.84 3.65 -4.31
CA PHE A 104 -5.82 2.76 -4.90
C PHE A 104 -5.54 3.09 -6.36
N ARG A 105 -6.54 3.55 -7.13
CA ARG A 105 -6.34 4.11 -8.46
C ARG A 105 -5.33 5.27 -8.42
N LEU A 106 -5.53 6.22 -7.52
CA LEU A 106 -4.64 7.37 -7.37
C LEU A 106 -3.26 6.98 -6.80
N LEU A 107 -3.17 5.97 -5.93
CA LEU A 107 -1.89 5.45 -5.45
C LEU A 107 -1.07 4.82 -6.58
N ILE A 108 -1.71 4.11 -7.51
CA ILE A 108 -1.04 3.57 -8.72
C ILE A 108 -0.53 4.72 -9.58
N ASP A 109 -1.34 5.76 -9.80
CA ASP A 109 -0.98 6.91 -10.63
C ASP A 109 0.13 7.76 -9.96
N LEU A 110 0.10 7.95 -8.64
CA LEU A 110 1.18 8.57 -7.88
C LEU A 110 2.46 7.72 -7.92
N ALA A 111 2.36 6.38 -7.83
CA ALA A 111 3.52 5.49 -7.95
C ALA A 111 4.15 5.53 -9.35
N ALA A 112 3.34 5.74 -10.40
CA ALA A 112 3.84 5.96 -11.75
C ALA A 112 4.56 7.33 -11.90
N ALA A 113 4.20 8.33 -11.11
CA ALA A 113 4.91 9.60 -11.03
C ALA A 113 6.19 9.50 -10.20
N GLU A 114 6.09 8.94 -8.97
CA GLU A 114 7.20 8.71 -8.04
C GLU A 114 6.87 7.56 -7.08
N SER A 115 7.47 6.40 -7.30
CA SER A 115 7.13 5.16 -6.58
C SER A 115 7.46 5.19 -5.08
N ASN A 116 8.33 6.09 -4.65
CA ASN A 116 8.68 6.25 -3.24
C ASN A 116 7.56 6.89 -2.42
N LEU A 117 6.74 7.76 -3.00
CA LEU A 117 5.73 8.54 -2.28
C LEU A 117 4.58 7.68 -1.71
N PRO A 118 3.92 6.78 -2.46
CA PRO A 118 2.87 5.94 -1.87
C PRO A 118 3.41 5.01 -0.78
N GLN A 119 4.65 4.54 -0.92
CA GLN A 119 5.30 3.72 0.10
C GLN A 119 5.60 4.55 1.36
N ALA A 120 6.09 5.78 1.21
CA ALA A 120 6.32 6.70 2.33
C ALA A 120 5.04 7.02 3.11
N LEU A 121 3.90 7.10 2.41
CA LEU A 121 2.59 7.40 3.01
C LEU A 121 1.81 6.15 3.48
N ARG A 122 2.38 4.95 3.37
CA ARG A 122 1.66 3.68 3.61
C ARG A 122 0.97 3.62 4.97
N VAL A 123 1.66 3.99 6.05
CA VAL A 123 1.11 3.95 7.40
C VAL A 123 0.09 5.07 7.64
N HIS A 124 0.22 6.19 6.97
CA HIS A 124 -0.81 7.22 7.00
C HIS A 124 -2.17 6.69 6.57
N TRP A 125 -2.22 5.90 5.49
CA TRP A 125 -3.48 5.29 5.02
C TRP A 125 -4.05 4.31 6.04
N SER A 126 -3.20 3.48 6.67
CA SER A 126 -3.65 2.59 7.74
C SER A 126 -4.21 3.37 8.93
N PHE A 127 -3.51 4.42 9.35
CA PHE A 127 -3.98 5.28 10.44
C PHE A 127 -5.37 5.88 10.14
N VAL A 128 -5.60 6.33 8.91
CA VAL A 128 -6.90 6.89 8.49
C VAL A 128 -7.99 5.81 8.54
N GLU A 129 -7.72 4.61 8.01
CA GLU A 129 -8.70 3.51 8.06
C GLU A 129 -8.98 3.08 9.51
N ASP A 130 -7.97 3.01 10.37
CA ASP A 130 -8.15 2.69 11.80
C ASP A 130 -9.07 3.73 12.48
N GLN A 131 -8.90 5.04 12.16
CA GLN A 131 -9.80 6.06 12.70
C GLN A 131 -11.21 5.96 12.09
N ARG A 132 -11.35 5.55 10.83
CA ARG A 132 -12.67 5.37 10.19
C ARG A 132 -13.46 4.21 10.77
N LEU A 133 -12.76 3.10 11.08
CA LEU A 133 -13.37 1.88 11.64
C LEU A 133 -13.56 1.95 13.15
N ALA A 134 -12.87 2.84 13.85
CA ALA A 134 -13.03 2.99 15.28
C ALA A 134 -14.44 3.47 15.65
N GLU A 135 -14.93 3.03 16.83
CA GLU A 135 -16.16 3.53 17.41
C GLU A 135 -16.16 5.06 17.54
N PRO A 136 -17.31 5.72 17.30
CA PRO A 136 -17.41 7.17 17.41
C PRO A 136 -16.99 7.69 18.78
N ASN A 137 -15.99 8.57 18.78
CA ASN A 137 -15.51 9.23 19.99
C ASN A 137 -14.79 10.55 19.64
N PRO A 138 -14.64 11.51 20.61
CA PRO A 138 -14.02 12.81 20.33
C PRO A 138 -12.58 12.74 19.84
N ARG A 139 -11.79 11.72 20.24
CA ARG A 139 -10.41 11.53 19.78
C ARG A 139 -10.39 11.15 18.29
N ARG A 140 -11.21 10.20 17.87
CA ARG A 140 -11.40 9.81 16.47
C ARG A 140 -11.75 11.02 15.59
N GLU A 141 -12.74 11.79 15.98
CA GLU A 141 -13.17 12.98 15.22
C GLU A 141 -12.07 14.02 15.09
N ARG A 142 -11.34 14.28 16.18
CA ARG A 142 -10.20 15.20 16.19
C ARG A 142 -9.15 14.76 15.16
N TRP A 143 -8.80 13.46 15.10
CA TRP A 143 -7.82 12.97 14.16
C TRP A 143 -8.31 13.00 12.72
N LEU A 144 -9.54 12.64 12.45
CA LEU A 144 -10.12 12.74 11.10
C LEU A 144 -10.10 14.20 10.61
N ARG A 145 -10.46 15.16 11.45
CA ARG A 145 -10.39 16.61 11.12
C ARG A 145 -8.95 17.09 10.93
N ALA A 146 -8.00 16.64 11.75
CA ALA A 146 -6.59 16.96 11.60
C ALA A 146 -6.03 16.47 10.25
N VAL A 147 -6.34 15.22 9.88
CA VAL A 147 -5.98 14.65 8.57
C VAL A 147 -6.64 15.44 7.43
N ALA A 148 -7.92 15.80 7.57
CA ALA A 148 -8.63 16.64 6.60
C ALA A 148 -7.97 18.01 6.41
N ALA A 149 -7.33 18.53 7.44
CA ALA A 149 -6.56 19.78 7.41
C ALA A 149 -5.13 19.62 6.84
N GLY A 150 -4.71 18.40 6.48
CA GLY A 150 -3.41 18.13 5.85
C GLY A 150 -2.38 17.45 6.76
N THR A 151 -2.74 17.05 7.99
CA THR A 151 -1.85 16.30 8.87
C THR A 151 -1.46 14.95 8.26
N LEU A 152 -0.17 14.61 8.27
CA LEU A 152 0.37 13.33 7.87
C LEU A 152 0.92 12.56 9.06
N VAL A 153 0.76 11.22 9.03
CA VAL A 153 1.26 10.29 10.04
C VAL A 153 2.30 9.36 9.42
N GLY A 154 3.50 9.35 10.00
CA GLY A 154 4.60 8.46 9.65
C GLY A 154 4.61 7.19 10.48
N ASN A 155 5.64 6.39 10.29
CA ASN A 155 5.78 5.04 10.85
C ASN A 155 7.04 4.88 11.71
N ALA A 156 6.91 4.23 12.88
CA ALA A 156 8.06 3.77 13.66
C ALA A 156 7.68 2.48 14.43
N ILE A 157 7.61 1.35 13.72
CA ILE A 157 7.10 0.08 14.28
C ILE A 157 8.24 -0.91 14.53
N THR A 158 9.09 -1.18 13.54
CA THR A 158 10.14 -2.20 13.59
C THR A 158 11.36 -1.73 14.38
N GLU A 159 12.04 -2.64 15.08
CA GLU A 159 13.25 -2.36 15.83
C GLU A 159 14.49 -2.92 15.15
N PRO A 160 15.65 -2.24 15.23
CA PRO A 160 16.91 -2.78 14.74
C PRO A 160 17.44 -3.89 15.63
N GLY A 161 18.23 -4.81 15.03
CA GLY A 161 18.96 -5.85 15.76
C GLY A 161 18.11 -7.05 16.18
N VAL A 162 18.63 -7.78 17.16
CA VAL A 162 18.04 -9.01 17.69
C VAL A 162 16.95 -8.64 18.68
N GLY A 163 15.69 -8.83 18.31
CA GLY A 163 14.54 -8.62 19.19
C GLY A 163 13.60 -9.82 19.15
N ALA A 164 12.87 -10.06 20.23
CA ALA A 164 11.82 -11.07 20.23
C ALA A 164 10.67 -10.62 19.33
N VAL A 165 10.06 -11.57 18.60
CA VAL A 165 8.93 -11.31 17.69
C VAL A 165 7.74 -10.66 18.39
N ASP A 166 7.61 -10.89 19.67
CA ASP A 166 6.46 -10.55 20.52
C ASP A 166 6.71 -9.41 21.51
N ARG A 167 7.94 -8.87 21.59
CA ARG A 167 8.29 -7.82 22.55
C ARG A 167 9.08 -6.69 21.90
N TYR A 168 8.71 -5.45 22.23
CA TYR A 168 9.47 -4.26 21.86
C TYR A 168 10.44 -3.85 22.96
N ARG A 169 11.61 -3.33 22.55
CA ARG A 169 12.56 -2.65 23.45
C ARG A 169 12.18 -1.20 23.65
N THR A 170 11.50 -0.60 22.66
CA THR A 170 10.91 0.73 22.80
C THR A 170 9.79 0.65 23.83
N ARG A 171 9.92 1.46 24.87
CA ARG A 171 9.04 1.38 26.04
C ARG A 171 8.38 2.70 26.33
N LEU A 172 7.11 2.61 26.74
CA LEU A 172 6.36 3.69 27.37
C LEU A 172 6.31 3.42 28.87
N THR A 173 7.00 4.26 29.66
CA THR A 173 7.13 4.10 31.12
C THR A 173 6.55 5.29 31.86
N GLU A 174 6.12 5.08 33.10
CA GLU A 174 5.69 6.15 34.01
C GLU A 174 6.89 6.75 34.75
N ASP A 175 6.95 8.08 34.81
CA ASP A 175 7.90 8.86 35.59
C ASP A 175 7.12 9.98 36.34
N GLY A 176 6.67 9.69 37.54
CA GLY A 176 5.75 10.55 38.28
C GLY A 176 4.41 10.69 37.52
N ASP A 177 4.04 11.90 37.20
CA ASP A 177 2.82 12.23 36.44
C ASP A 177 2.98 12.19 34.94
N ARG A 178 4.16 11.83 34.42
CA ARG A 178 4.49 11.83 33.00
C ARG A 178 4.60 10.41 32.45
N LEU A 179 4.26 10.26 31.17
CA LEU A 179 4.57 9.07 30.38
C LEU A 179 5.75 9.40 29.47
N LEU A 180 6.81 8.62 29.53
CA LEU A 180 8.02 8.79 28.76
C LEU A 180 8.21 7.65 27.76
N LEU A 181 8.41 8.00 26.49
CA LEU A 181 8.73 7.04 25.42
C LEU A 181 10.24 7.04 25.19
N ASN A 182 10.83 5.85 25.28
CA ASN A 182 12.26 5.62 25.06
C ASN A 182 12.47 4.42 24.13
N GLY A 183 13.38 4.55 23.15
CA GLY A 183 13.74 3.46 22.26
C GLY A 183 14.27 3.89 20.91
N VAL A 184 14.53 2.90 20.06
CA VAL A 184 15.05 3.10 18.70
C VAL A 184 14.24 2.25 17.72
N LYS A 185 13.80 2.85 16.63
CA LYS A 185 13.11 2.19 15.54
C LYS A 185 13.91 2.30 14.25
N TYR A 186 13.76 1.31 13.39
CA TYR A 186 14.32 1.30 12.04
C TYR A 186 13.25 0.90 11.03
N TYR A 187 13.43 1.26 9.77
CA TYR A 187 12.35 1.29 8.77
C TYR A 187 11.25 2.28 9.13
N SER A 188 11.62 3.45 9.68
CA SER A 188 10.68 4.53 10.03
C SER A 188 10.15 5.25 8.79
N THR A 189 9.62 4.47 7.85
CA THR A 189 9.20 4.90 6.52
C THR A 189 8.25 6.09 6.59
N GLY A 190 8.60 7.18 5.90
CA GLY A 190 7.79 8.39 5.80
C GLY A 190 7.84 9.33 7.01
N SER A 191 8.53 8.96 8.10
CA SER A 191 8.54 9.77 9.34
C SER A 191 9.13 11.16 9.14
N LEU A 192 10.18 11.29 8.31
CA LEU A 192 10.79 12.59 8.00
C LEU A 192 9.83 13.57 7.29
N PHE A 193 8.75 13.09 6.71
CA PHE A 193 7.74 13.91 6.03
C PHE A 193 6.49 14.16 6.86
N ALA A 194 6.39 13.50 8.02
CA ALA A 194 5.18 13.45 8.83
C ALA A 194 5.10 14.56 9.87
N ASP A 195 3.88 14.90 10.27
CA ASP A 195 3.61 15.79 11.40
C ASP A 195 3.59 15.00 12.72
N HIS A 196 3.14 13.73 12.64
CA HIS A 196 3.13 12.79 13.76
C HIS A 196 3.70 11.44 13.34
N ILE A 197 4.23 10.71 14.29
CA ILE A 197 4.78 9.36 14.11
C ILE A 197 3.97 8.37 14.93
N LEU A 198 3.46 7.33 14.28
CA LEU A 198 2.84 6.18 14.95
C LEU A 198 3.94 5.21 15.37
N VAL A 199 4.15 5.10 16.68
CA VAL A 199 5.19 4.29 17.30
C VAL A 199 4.57 3.06 17.95
N ALA A 200 5.11 1.88 17.68
CA ALA A 200 4.80 0.69 18.42
C ALA A 200 5.73 0.57 19.65
N ALA A 201 5.17 0.49 20.84
CA ALA A 201 5.91 0.40 22.08
C ALA A 201 5.38 -0.73 22.99
N ASP A 202 6.18 -1.10 23.97
CA ASP A 202 5.78 -1.95 25.09
C ASP A 202 5.42 -1.05 26.28
N ARG A 203 4.28 -1.32 26.91
CA ARG A 203 3.89 -0.77 28.20
C ARG A 203 3.51 -1.92 29.12
N ASP A 204 4.32 -2.18 30.11
CA ASP A 204 4.10 -3.23 31.13
C ASP A 204 3.93 -4.65 30.54
N GLY A 205 4.60 -4.94 29.43
CA GLY A 205 4.51 -6.21 28.71
C GLY A 205 3.39 -6.29 27.67
N GLU A 206 2.61 -5.22 27.50
CA GLU A 206 1.59 -5.10 26.46
C GLU A 206 2.03 -4.20 25.31
N ARG A 207 1.65 -4.57 24.10
CA ARG A 207 1.89 -3.72 22.92
C ARG A 207 0.90 -2.56 22.87
N VAL A 208 1.43 -1.36 22.73
CA VAL A 208 0.63 -0.15 22.55
C VAL A 208 1.06 0.62 21.31
N GLY A 209 0.11 1.23 20.62
CA GLY A 209 0.36 2.26 19.62
C GLY A 209 0.45 3.62 20.31
N VAL A 210 1.51 4.37 20.03
CA VAL A 210 1.72 5.71 20.59
C VAL A 210 1.89 6.70 19.46
N LEU A 211 1.17 7.81 19.49
CA LEU A 211 1.30 8.87 18.48
C LEU A 211 2.07 10.05 19.08
N VAL A 212 3.26 10.32 18.54
CA VAL A 212 4.12 11.44 18.97
C VAL A 212 4.22 12.51 17.90
N ASP A 213 4.46 13.75 18.28
CA ASP A 213 4.76 14.81 17.32
C ASP A 213 6.15 14.57 16.73
N ALA A 214 6.28 14.65 15.41
CA ALA A 214 7.54 14.33 14.73
C ALA A 214 8.69 15.28 15.12
N ASN A 215 8.37 16.47 15.60
CA ASN A 215 9.32 17.48 16.06
C ASN A 215 9.33 17.67 17.59
N ALA A 216 8.76 16.68 18.35
CA ALA A 216 8.81 16.77 19.81
C ALA A 216 10.24 16.70 20.33
N GLU A 217 10.49 17.33 21.49
CA GLU A 217 11.74 17.18 22.22
C GLU A 217 12.01 15.70 22.49
N GLY A 218 13.23 15.24 22.22
CA GLY A 218 13.63 13.85 22.38
C GLY A 218 13.36 12.96 21.15
N VAL A 219 12.72 13.45 20.08
CA VAL A 219 12.59 12.73 18.81
C VAL A 219 13.74 13.12 17.87
N THR A 220 14.51 12.13 17.43
CA THR A 220 15.57 12.32 16.43
C THR A 220 15.35 11.37 15.26
N GLN A 221 15.31 11.91 14.05
CA GLN A 221 15.09 11.16 12.82
C GLN A 221 16.31 11.25 11.91
N HIS A 222 16.71 10.10 11.30
CA HIS A 222 17.89 10.01 10.47
C HIS A 222 17.55 9.62 9.03
N ASP A 223 18.22 10.22 8.05
CA ASP A 223 18.17 9.83 6.65
C ASP A 223 19.28 8.82 6.34
N ASP A 224 19.23 7.66 6.99
CA ASP A 224 20.23 6.59 6.93
C ASP A 224 19.75 5.29 6.27
N TRP A 225 18.65 5.36 5.48
CA TRP A 225 18.20 4.23 4.67
C TRP A 225 19.23 3.84 3.60
N ASP A 226 19.76 2.62 3.67
CA ASP A 226 20.83 2.09 2.82
C ASP A 226 20.36 1.07 1.76
N GLY A 227 19.05 0.88 1.61
CA GLY A 227 18.48 -0.01 0.60
C GLY A 227 18.80 0.44 -0.83
N PHE A 228 19.07 -0.52 -1.73
CA PHE A 228 19.39 -0.22 -3.14
C PHE A 228 18.18 0.33 -3.94
N GLY A 229 16.96 0.17 -3.44
CA GLY A 229 15.74 0.73 -4.01
C GLY A 229 14.87 1.39 -2.96
N GLN A 230 13.80 2.08 -3.39
CA GLN A 230 12.96 2.90 -2.52
C GLN A 230 13.80 3.90 -1.70
N ARG A 231 14.81 4.49 -2.35
CA ARG A 231 15.84 5.30 -1.73
C ARG A 231 15.34 6.64 -1.18
N LEU A 232 14.16 7.04 -1.58
CA LEU A 232 13.56 8.34 -1.27
C LEU A 232 12.35 8.24 -0.33
N THR A 233 12.19 7.09 0.36
CA THR A 233 11.06 6.86 1.28
C THR A 233 11.31 7.34 2.71
N ALA A 234 12.51 7.85 3.01
CA ALA A 234 12.91 8.20 4.37
C ALA A 234 12.66 7.04 5.36
N SER A 235 13.17 5.83 5.01
CA SER A 235 12.96 4.60 5.80
C SER A 235 14.07 4.35 6.82
N GLY A 236 14.69 5.38 7.35
CA GLY A 236 15.83 5.32 8.26
C GLY A 236 15.45 5.09 9.72
N THR A 237 16.38 5.45 10.58
CA THR A 237 16.29 5.33 12.04
C THR A 237 15.47 6.48 12.65
N THR A 238 14.69 6.17 13.68
CA THR A 238 14.09 7.16 14.59
C THR A 238 14.40 6.78 16.03
N GLU A 239 14.95 7.73 16.77
CA GLU A 239 15.29 7.59 18.19
C GLU A 239 14.32 8.40 19.05
N PHE A 240 13.95 7.84 20.19
CA PHE A 240 13.10 8.45 21.20
C PHE A 240 13.86 8.45 22.51
N THR A 241 14.08 9.64 23.08
CA THR A 241 14.79 9.85 24.35
C THR A 241 13.91 10.73 25.23
N ASP A 242 13.33 10.13 26.27
CA ASP A 242 12.46 10.78 27.23
C ASP A 242 11.32 11.63 26.62
N VAL A 243 10.78 11.17 25.48
CA VAL A 243 9.70 11.87 24.79
C VAL A 243 8.43 11.81 25.64
N VAL A 244 7.92 12.97 26.04
CA VAL A 244 6.70 13.08 26.84
C VAL A 244 5.48 12.76 26.01
N VAL A 245 4.67 11.79 26.46
CA VAL A 245 3.46 11.33 25.78
C VAL A 245 2.23 11.67 26.62
N ALA A 246 1.28 12.40 26.03
CA ALA A 246 -0.02 12.64 26.67
C ALA A 246 -0.87 11.34 26.64
N PRO A 247 -1.66 11.05 27.69
CA PRO A 247 -2.45 9.82 27.77
C PRO A 247 -3.42 9.60 26.61
N ASP A 248 -3.95 10.67 26.03
CA ASP A 248 -4.87 10.62 24.89
C ASP A 248 -4.16 10.32 23.54
N ARG A 249 -2.83 10.25 23.54
CA ARG A 249 -1.99 9.85 22.41
C ARG A 249 -1.71 8.34 22.37
N ILE A 250 -2.17 7.57 23.33
CA ILE A 250 -2.12 6.11 23.33
C ILE A 250 -3.34 5.59 22.57
N LEU A 251 -3.10 4.88 21.46
CA LEU A 251 -4.14 4.51 20.48
C LEU A 251 -4.73 3.09 20.68
N GLY A 252 -4.39 2.42 21.77
CA GLY A 252 -4.84 1.05 22.04
C GLY A 252 -3.81 0.00 21.64
N PRO A 253 -4.21 -1.28 21.45
CA PRO A 253 -3.27 -2.34 21.19
C PRO A 253 -2.45 -2.01 19.95
N GLY A 254 -1.13 -2.19 20.06
CA GLY A 254 -0.21 -1.93 18.98
C GLY A 254 -0.37 -2.93 17.84
N TYR A 255 0.33 -2.66 16.75
CA TYR A 255 0.37 -3.52 15.55
C TYR A 255 0.69 -4.98 15.88
N GLY A 256 -0.01 -5.92 15.27
CA GLY A 256 0.21 -7.37 15.44
C GLY A 256 -0.78 -8.07 16.38
N VAL A 257 -1.98 -7.54 16.55
CA VAL A 257 -3.10 -8.26 17.19
C VAL A 257 -3.38 -9.56 16.43
N ALA A 258 -3.60 -10.65 17.18
CA ALA A 258 -3.92 -11.94 16.58
C ALA A 258 -5.32 -11.95 15.95
N GLY A 259 -5.46 -12.63 14.81
CA GLY A 259 -6.72 -12.79 14.10
C GLY A 259 -6.83 -11.96 12.82
N PRO A 260 -7.92 -12.15 12.05
CA PRO A 260 -8.16 -11.44 10.82
C PRO A 260 -8.42 -9.94 11.08
N THR A 261 -7.78 -9.11 10.30
CA THR A 261 -7.99 -7.66 10.32
C THR A 261 -8.08 -7.12 8.91
N TYR A 262 -8.92 -6.12 8.71
CA TYR A 262 -8.97 -5.37 7.47
C TYR A 262 -7.59 -4.79 7.08
N GLY A 263 -6.82 -4.32 8.09
CA GLY A 263 -5.55 -3.61 7.89
C GLY A 263 -4.46 -4.45 7.22
N THR A 264 -4.44 -5.80 7.39
CA THR A 264 -3.39 -6.65 6.81
C THR A 264 -3.49 -6.71 5.29
N ALA A 265 -4.65 -7.04 4.75
CA ALA A 265 -4.91 -7.05 3.31
C ALA A 265 -4.74 -5.64 2.69
N TYR A 266 -5.27 -4.61 3.36
CA TYR A 266 -5.18 -3.22 2.94
C TYR A 266 -3.72 -2.73 2.84
N LEU A 267 -2.91 -2.92 3.87
CA LEU A 267 -1.50 -2.53 3.88
C LEU A 267 -0.66 -3.30 2.85
N GLN A 268 -0.98 -4.57 2.60
CA GLN A 268 -0.34 -5.34 1.54
C GLN A 268 -0.69 -4.76 0.17
N LEU A 269 -1.95 -4.39 -0.04
CA LEU A 269 -2.42 -3.86 -1.31
C LEU A 269 -1.78 -2.51 -1.67
N VAL A 270 -1.43 -1.66 -0.69
CA VAL A 270 -0.66 -0.42 -0.94
C VAL A 270 0.66 -0.73 -1.65
N GLN A 271 1.37 -1.77 -1.23
CA GLN A 271 2.62 -2.17 -1.87
C GLN A 271 2.40 -2.70 -3.30
N LEU A 272 1.30 -3.39 -3.53
CA LEU A 272 0.93 -3.84 -4.88
C LEU A 272 0.55 -2.67 -5.79
N ALA A 273 -0.06 -1.62 -5.26
CA ALA A 273 -0.30 -0.39 -5.99
C ALA A 273 1.01 0.31 -6.40
N VAL A 274 2.02 0.31 -5.51
CA VAL A 274 3.37 0.79 -5.85
C VAL A 274 3.96 0.00 -7.01
N LEU A 275 3.89 -1.34 -6.96
CA LEU A 275 4.38 -2.20 -8.04
C LEU A 275 3.64 -1.96 -9.36
N ALA A 276 2.31 -1.83 -9.33
CA ALA A 276 1.51 -1.54 -10.52
C ALA A 276 1.89 -0.18 -11.15
N GLY A 277 2.13 0.84 -10.33
CA GLY A 277 2.60 2.15 -10.80
C GLY A 277 4.00 2.10 -11.38
N ILE A 278 4.92 1.33 -10.78
CA ILE A 278 6.26 1.09 -11.35
C ILE A 278 6.16 0.44 -12.73
N ALA A 279 5.31 -0.57 -12.91
CA ALA A 279 5.10 -1.21 -14.21
C ALA A 279 4.56 -0.22 -15.26
N ALA A 280 3.58 0.60 -14.88
CA ALA A 280 3.01 1.63 -15.75
C ALA A 280 4.07 2.69 -16.15
N ARG A 281 4.94 3.08 -15.23
CA ARG A 281 6.01 4.03 -15.54
C ARG A 281 7.11 3.39 -16.40
N ALA A 282 7.50 2.17 -16.10
CA ALA A 282 8.49 1.43 -16.90
C ALA A 282 8.04 1.27 -18.36
N GLU A 283 6.76 0.98 -18.59
CA GLU A 283 6.17 0.92 -19.94
C GLU A 283 6.28 2.28 -20.64
N ARG A 284 5.88 3.38 -19.98
CA ARG A 284 5.95 4.73 -20.56
C ARG A 284 7.38 5.12 -20.90
N ASP A 285 8.32 4.97 -19.97
CA ASP A 285 9.73 5.30 -20.19
C ASP A 285 10.34 4.46 -21.31
N ALA A 286 9.98 3.18 -21.41
CA ALA A 286 10.39 2.28 -22.48
C ALA A 286 9.88 2.75 -23.85
N ARG A 287 8.59 3.04 -23.95
CA ARG A 287 7.95 3.52 -25.15
C ARG A 287 8.54 4.85 -25.62
N ASP A 288 8.71 5.80 -24.70
CA ASP A 288 9.26 7.12 -25.01
C ASP A 288 10.72 7.00 -25.50
N TRP A 289 11.52 6.15 -24.83
CA TRP A 289 12.89 5.89 -25.21
C TRP A 289 12.98 5.25 -26.62
N VAL A 290 12.17 4.24 -26.93
CA VAL A 290 12.13 3.60 -28.27
C VAL A 290 11.66 4.60 -29.33
N SER A 291 10.62 5.38 -29.03
CA SER A 291 10.04 6.35 -30.00
C SER A 291 11.03 7.45 -30.40
N ALA A 292 11.90 7.85 -29.48
CA ALA A 292 12.92 8.88 -29.73
C ALA A 292 14.14 8.35 -30.52
N ARG A 293 14.28 7.03 -30.70
CA ARG A 293 15.47 6.45 -31.36
C ARG A 293 15.35 6.41 -32.87
N THR A 294 16.44 6.77 -33.51
CA THR A 294 16.61 6.70 -34.97
C THR A 294 17.65 5.65 -35.43
N ARG A 295 18.40 5.07 -34.47
CA ARG A 295 19.44 4.06 -34.75
C ARG A 295 18.92 2.69 -34.38
N THR A 296 19.02 1.77 -35.30
CA THR A 296 18.68 0.36 -35.12
C THR A 296 19.93 -0.51 -34.98
N TYR A 297 19.75 -1.76 -34.59
CA TYR A 297 20.79 -2.78 -34.54
C TYR A 297 20.97 -3.42 -35.91
N THR A 298 22.18 -3.84 -36.31
CA THR A 298 22.47 -4.37 -37.61
C THR A 298 21.70 -5.65 -37.99
N HIS A 299 21.20 -6.37 -37.00
CA HIS A 299 20.38 -7.57 -37.21
C HIS A 299 18.87 -7.29 -37.03
N ALA A 300 18.48 -6.04 -36.88
CA ALA A 300 17.07 -5.66 -36.85
C ALA A 300 16.43 -5.83 -38.23
N SER A 301 15.15 -6.12 -38.26
CA SER A 301 14.38 -6.32 -39.47
C SER A 301 13.76 -5.03 -40.05
N ALA A 302 13.95 -3.88 -39.35
CA ALA A 302 13.41 -2.59 -39.73
C ALA A 302 14.46 -1.47 -39.55
N ASP A 303 14.28 -0.36 -40.31
CA ASP A 303 15.17 0.79 -40.25
C ASP A 303 15.04 1.61 -38.97
N LEU A 304 13.88 1.57 -38.33
CA LEU A 304 13.60 2.25 -37.06
C LEU A 304 13.24 1.26 -35.99
N PRO A 305 13.76 1.41 -34.75
CA PRO A 305 13.47 0.49 -33.64
C PRO A 305 11.98 0.30 -33.39
N ARG A 306 11.16 1.36 -33.48
CA ARG A 306 9.71 1.31 -33.30
C ARG A 306 8.95 0.48 -34.33
N GLU A 307 9.57 0.15 -35.47
CA GLU A 307 9.01 -0.62 -36.57
C GLU A 307 9.47 -2.10 -36.50
N ASP A 308 10.47 -2.41 -35.68
CA ASP A 308 10.99 -3.76 -35.53
C ASP A 308 10.02 -4.64 -34.73
N PRO A 309 9.57 -5.80 -35.25
CA PRO A 309 8.60 -6.68 -34.58
C PRO A 309 9.07 -7.18 -33.23
N LEU A 310 10.37 -7.38 -33.00
CA LEU A 310 10.90 -7.83 -31.71
C LEU A 310 10.81 -6.72 -30.64
N VAL A 311 11.11 -5.50 -31.03
CA VAL A 311 10.93 -4.31 -30.15
C VAL A 311 9.45 -4.11 -29.82
N GLN A 312 8.57 -4.21 -30.83
CA GLN A 312 7.12 -4.13 -30.62
C GLN A 312 6.61 -5.23 -29.69
N GLN A 313 7.15 -6.44 -29.79
CA GLN A 313 6.79 -7.54 -28.90
C GLN A 313 7.16 -7.24 -27.44
N VAL A 314 8.33 -6.67 -27.16
CA VAL A 314 8.73 -6.29 -25.79
C VAL A 314 7.80 -5.20 -25.26
N ILE A 315 7.54 -4.13 -26.02
CA ILE A 315 6.60 -3.07 -25.61
C ILE A 315 5.21 -3.65 -25.32
N GLY A 316 4.71 -4.56 -26.17
CA GLY A 316 3.43 -5.24 -25.95
C GLY A 316 3.38 -6.02 -24.63
N ARG A 317 4.47 -6.72 -24.26
CA ARG A 317 4.58 -7.42 -22.99
C ARG A 317 4.61 -6.47 -21.77
N LEU A 318 5.36 -5.37 -21.87
CA LEU A 318 5.40 -4.34 -20.83
C LEU A 318 4.01 -3.73 -20.60
N SER A 319 3.29 -3.41 -21.68
CA SER A 319 1.92 -2.89 -21.63
C SER A 319 0.95 -3.89 -20.99
N ALA A 320 1.02 -5.17 -21.36
CA ALA A 320 0.21 -6.23 -20.77
C ALA A 320 0.50 -6.39 -19.28
N ALA A 321 1.76 -6.31 -18.86
CA ALA A 321 2.17 -6.40 -17.45
C ALA A 321 1.61 -5.23 -16.64
N ALA A 322 1.72 -4.00 -17.13
CA ALA A 322 1.18 -2.80 -16.50
C ALA A 322 -0.35 -2.87 -16.35
N PHE A 323 -1.05 -3.28 -17.42
CA PHE A 323 -2.50 -3.50 -17.41
C PHE A 323 -2.91 -4.56 -16.37
N THR A 324 -2.26 -5.72 -16.39
CA THR A 324 -2.60 -6.83 -15.49
C THR A 324 -2.33 -6.47 -14.04
N ALA A 325 -1.19 -5.84 -13.72
CA ALA A 325 -0.88 -5.41 -12.36
C ALA A 325 -1.93 -4.41 -11.84
N ARG A 326 -2.31 -3.41 -12.65
CA ARG A 326 -3.35 -2.44 -12.30
C ARG A 326 -4.72 -3.12 -12.09
N ALA A 327 -5.14 -3.97 -13.02
CA ALA A 327 -6.42 -4.67 -12.95
C ALA A 327 -6.49 -5.58 -11.72
N THR A 328 -5.43 -6.30 -11.41
CA THR A 328 -5.34 -7.17 -10.22
C THR A 328 -5.50 -6.38 -8.92
N VAL A 329 -4.77 -5.26 -8.78
CA VAL A 329 -4.91 -4.39 -7.60
C VAL A 329 -6.34 -3.88 -7.46
N LEU A 330 -6.94 -3.36 -8.53
CA LEU A 330 -8.28 -2.80 -8.48
C LEU A 330 -9.36 -3.87 -8.22
N ALA A 331 -9.17 -5.12 -8.67
CA ALA A 331 -10.08 -6.22 -8.34
C ALA A 331 -10.09 -6.53 -6.83
N VAL A 332 -8.93 -6.46 -6.15
CA VAL A 332 -8.89 -6.64 -4.69
C VAL A 332 -9.55 -5.47 -3.95
N THR A 333 -9.48 -4.25 -4.50
CA THR A 333 -10.17 -3.11 -3.87
C THR A 333 -11.69 -3.27 -3.85
N ASP A 334 -12.27 -3.94 -4.85
CA ASP A 334 -13.71 -4.20 -4.88
C ASP A 334 -14.15 -5.16 -3.76
N ILE A 335 -13.26 -6.10 -3.38
CA ILE A 335 -13.44 -6.96 -2.21
C ILE A 335 -13.37 -6.14 -0.92
N LEU A 336 -12.35 -5.29 -0.79
CA LEU A 336 -12.17 -4.43 0.39
C LEU A 336 -13.34 -3.44 0.58
N ASP A 337 -13.89 -2.86 -0.50
CA ASP A 337 -15.06 -1.97 -0.42
C ASP A 337 -16.29 -2.75 0.05
N ARG A 338 -16.49 -4.03 -0.37
CA ARG A 338 -17.56 -4.92 0.15
C ARG A 338 -17.37 -5.22 1.64
N VAL A 339 -16.18 -5.58 2.05
CA VAL A 339 -15.85 -5.86 3.47
C VAL A 339 -16.17 -4.65 4.34
N LEU A 340 -15.79 -3.46 3.90
CA LEU A 340 -16.12 -2.20 4.61
C LEU A 340 -17.63 -1.92 4.66
N ALA A 341 -18.36 -2.16 3.58
CA ALA A 341 -19.80 -1.97 3.54
C ALA A 341 -20.52 -2.95 4.48
N ALA A 342 -19.94 -4.13 4.76
CA ALA A 342 -20.43 -5.11 5.72
C ALA A 342 -19.96 -4.85 7.17
N GLY A 343 -19.20 -3.79 7.44
CA GLY A 343 -18.73 -3.42 8.77
C GLY A 343 -17.32 -3.88 9.12
N ALA A 344 -16.63 -4.61 8.25
CA ALA A 344 -15.27 -5.13 8.42
C ALA A 344 -15.04 -6.01 9.67
N GLU A 345 -16.06 -6.72 10.12
CA GLU A 345 -16.04 -7.57 11.32
C GLU A 345 -16.20 -9.06 10.99
N ASP A 346 -16.83 -9.42 9.87
CA ASP A 346 -17.05 -10.81 9.51
C ASP A 346 -15.74 -11.52 9.17
N HIS A 347 -15.47 -12.62 9.86
CA HIS A 347 -14.24 -13.40 9.71
C HIS A 347 -14.09 -13.96 8.29
N GLY A 348 -15.16 -14.39 7.64
CA GLY A 348 -15.14 -14.95 6.29
C GLY A 348 -14.79 -13.89 5.26
N ASP A 349 -15.39 -12.70 5.36
CA ASP A 349 -15.10 -11.56 4.49
C ASP A 349 -13.65 -11.10 4.62
N LEU A 350 -13.13 -11.02 5.85
CA LEU A 350 -11.75 -10.67 6.11
C LEU A 350 -10.77 -11.73 5.60
N ALA A 351 -11.12 -13.04 5.71
CA ALA A 351 -10.32 -14.13 5.17
C ALA A 351 -10.31 -14.12 3.63
N GLU A 352 -11.43 -13.81 2.97
CA GLU A 352 -11.50 -13.61 1.51
C GLU A 352 -10.58 -12.48 1.07
N ALA A 353 -10.59 -11.35 1.78
CA ALA A 353 -9.73 -10.20 1.47
C ALA A 353 -8.24 -10.55 1.62
N GLU A 354 -7.85 -11.27 2.67
CA GLU A 354 -6.45 -11.71 2.87
C GLU A 354 -6.02 -12.71 1.80
N LEU A 355 -6.87 -13.67 1.43
CA LEU A 355 -6.59 -14.62 0.36
C LEU A 355 -6.39 -13.89 -0.98
N ALA A 356 -7.30 -12.98 -1.32
CA ALA A 356 -7.21 -12.21 -2.55
C ALA A 356 -5.94 -11.33 -2.59
N ALA A 357 -5.60 -10.67 -1.48
CA ALA A 357 -4.38 -9.88 -1.37
C ALA A 357 -3.12 -10.75 -1.50
N ALA A 358 -3.10 -11.96 -0.92
CA ALA A 358 -1.98 -12.90 -1.03
C ALA A 358 -1.82 -13.44 -2.46
N GLN A 359 -2.92 -13.79 -3.13
CA GLN A 359 -2.92 -14.22 -4.54
C GLN A 359 -2.45 -13.08 -5.46
N ALA A 360 -2.96 -11.87 -5.25
CA ALA A 360 -2.52 -10.68 -5.98
C ALA A 360 -1.04 -10.39 -5.77
N GLN A 361 -0.52 -10.56 -4.53
CA GLN A 361 0.90 -10.38 -4.24
C GLN A 361 1.77 -11.30 -5.09
N LEU A 362 1.45 -12.58 -5.16
CA LEU A 362 2.21 -13.55 -5.96
C LEU A 362 2.22 -13.17 -7.44
N ALA A 363 1.04 -12.89 -8.00
CA ALA A 363 0.90 -12.56 -9.42
C ALA A 363 1.59 -11.23 -9.80
N VAL A 364 1.38 -10.17 -9.01
CA VAL A 364 1.90 -8.83 -9.31
C VAL A 364 3.41 -8.75 -9.15
N ILE A 365 4.00 -9.40 -8.14
CA ILE A 365 5.45 -9.42 -7.95
C ILE A 365 6.13 -10.04 -9.18
N ASP A 366 5.69 -11.22 -9.59
CA ASP A 366 6.34 -11.94 -10.69
C ASP A 366 6.26 -11.16 -12.00
N ILE A 367 5.07 -10.66 -12.34
CA ILE A 367 4.85 -9.95 -13.61
C ILE A 367 5.61 -8.62 -13.67
N VAL A 368 5.67 -7.87 -12.55
CA VAL A 368 6.35 -6.56 -12.51
C VAL A 368 7.86 -6.71 -12.53
N LEU A 369 8.42 -7.67 -11.78
CA LEU A 369 9.85 -7.94 -11.81
C LEU A 369 10.31 -8.45 -13.19
N ALA A 370 9.52 -9.30 -13.85
CA ALA A 370 9.79 -9.73 -15.21
C ALA A 370 9.76 -8.54 -16.19
N ALA A 371 8.74 -7.69 -16.12
CA ALA A 371 8.61 -6.51 -16.98
C ALA A 371 9.78 -5.53 -16.81
N THR A 372 10.13 -5.19 -15.57
CA THR A 372 11.25 -4.27 -15.29
C THR A 372 12.62 -4.83 -15.67
N THR A 373 12.75 -6.15 -15.83
CA THR A 373 13.93 -6.81 -16.39
C THR A 373 13.90 -6.78 -17.93
N GLN A 374 12.77 -7.15 -18.54
CA GLN A 374 12.61 -7.18 -20.01
C GLN A 374 12.72 -5.80 -20.67
N LEU A 375 12.47 -4.72 -19.95
CA LEU A 375 12.70 -3.35 -20.40
C LEU A 375 14.07 -3.18 -21.07
N PHE A 376 15.12 -3.83 -20.57
CA PHE A 376 16.48 -3.69 -21.10
C PHE A 376 16.73 -4.45 -22.42
N GLU A 377 15.81 -5.30 -22.85
CA GLU A 377 15.88 -5.97 -24.14
C GLU A 377 15.62 -5.02 -25.32
N LEU A 378 15.05 -3.83 -25.06
CA LEU A 378 14.75 -2.82 -26.09
C LEU A 378 15.98 -2.18 -26.71
N GLY A 379 17.15 -2.31 -26.10
CA GLY A 379 18.37 -1.68 -26.60
C GLY A 379 19.63 -2.39 -26.10
N GLY A 380 20.75 -2.09 -26.75
CA GLY A 380 22.07 -2.53 -26.31
C GLY A 380 22.61 -1.66 -25.15
N ALA A 381 23.94 -1.44 -25.10
CA ALA A 381 24.60 -0.69 -24.03
C ALA A 381 24.04 0.72 -23.74
N SER A 382 23.37 1.33 -24.70
CA SER A 382 22.82 2.68 -24.53
C SER A 382 21.60 2.75 -23.58
N ILE A 383 20.84 1.65 -23.38
CA ILE A 383 19.67 1.65 -22.49
C ILE A 383 20.06 1.57 -21.01
N VAL A 384 21.29 1.11 -20.71
CA VAL A 384 21.81 1.02 -19.34
C VAL A 384 22.52 2.28 -18.88
N SER A 385 22.38 3.40 -19.63
CA SER A 385 22.95 4.68 -19.24
C SER A 385 22.44 5.14 -17.88
N GLU A 386 23.35 5.56 -17.00
CA GLU A 386 23.01 6.10 -15.69
C GLU A 386 22.12 7.36 -15.77
N GLN A 387 22.22 8.13 -16.86
CA GLN A 387 21.38 9.32 -17.07
C GLN A 387 19.90 8.98 -17.24
N LEU A 388 19.58 7.80 -17.75
CA LEU A 388 18.20 7.33 -17.93
C LEU A 388 17.57 6.84 -16.62
N ARG A 389 18.37 6.34 -15.72
CA ARG A 389 17.91 5.71 -14.45
C ARG A 389 16.78 4.72 -14.64
N LEU A 390 16.75 3.99 -15.73
CA LEU A 390 15.74 2.95 -15.98
C LEU A 390 15.87 1.78 -14.99
N ASP A 391 17.07 1.57 -14.46
CA ASP A 391 17.35 0.62 -13.39
C ASP A 391 16.55 0.89 -12.10
N ARG A 392 16.13 2.14 -11.87
CA ARG A 392 15.30 2.52 -10.72
C ARG A 392 13.99 1.71 -10.67
N HIS A 393 13.43 1.35 -11.82
CA HIS A 393 12.18 0.59 -11.87
C HIS A 393 12.37 -0.80 -11.26
N TRP A 394 13.41 -1.53 -11.67
CA TRP A 394 13.72 -2.83 -11.11
C TRP A 394 14.13 -2.75 -9.63
N ARG A 395 15.00 -1.81 -9.28
CA ARG A 395 15.47 -1.64 -7.90
C ARG A 395 14.31 -1.33 -6.94
N ASN A 396 13.45 -0.40 -7.31
CA ASN A 396 12.29 -0.03 -6.53
C ASN A 396 11.28 -1.17 -6.42
N ALA A 397 10.97 -1.84 -7.54
CA ALA A 397 10.08 -3.01 -7.55
C ALA A 397 10.65 -4.15 -6.68
N ARG A 398 11.94 -4.48 -6.81
CA ARG A 398 12.56 -5.54 -6.03
C ARG A 398 12.53 -5.25 -4.54
N THR A 399 12.78 -3.99 -4.15
CA THR A 399 12.75 -3.58 -2.74
C THR A 399 11.34 -3.70 -2.14
N VAL A 400 10.30 -3.23 -2.84
CA VAL A 400 8.91 -3.38 -2.39
C VAL A 400 8.50 -4.85 -2.33
N ALA A 401 8.89 -5.66 -3.32
CA ALA A 401 8.53 -7.08 -3.42
C ALA A 401 9.08 -7.96 -2.29
N VAL A 402 10.13 -7.53 -1.58
CA VAL A 402 10.71 -8.29 -0.44
C VAL A 402 10.24 -7.80 0.92
N HIS A 403 9.44 -6.75 0.98
CA HIS A 403 8.94 -6.23 2.25
C HIS A 403 8.21 -7.30 3.06
N ASN A 404 7.32 -8.06 2.40
CA ASN A 404 6.70 -9.27 2.94
C ASN A 404 7.08 -10.45 2.03
N PRO A 405 7.91 -11.41 2.50
CA PRO A 405 8.46 -12.46 1.63
C PRO A 405 7.37 -13.32 0.98
N ALA A 406 7.24 -13.23 -0.35
CA ALA A 406 6.21 -13.91 -1.15
C ALA A 406 6.26 -15.44 -1.04
N ILE A 407 7.44 -16.04 -0.79
CA ILE A 407 7.59 -17.50 -0.65
C ILE A 407 6.72 -18.07 0.47
N PHE A 408 6.53 -17.34 1.57
CA PHE A 408 5.67 -17.78 2.67
C PHE A 408 4.18 -17.64 2.30
N LYS A 409 3.82 -16.63 1.50
CA LYS A 409 2.44 -16.45 1.01
C LYS A 409 2.06 -17.55 0.02
N ALA A 410 2.96 -17.94 -0.91
CA ALA A 410 2.70 -19.03 -1.84
C ALA A 410 2.38 -20.34 -1.11
N ARG A 411 3.17 -20.68 -0.08
CA ARG A 411 2.91 -21.85 0.77
C ARG A 411 1.57 -21.72 1.49
N ALA A 412 1.28 -20.57 2.13
CA ALA A 412 0.05 -20.38 2.89
C ALA A 412 -1.20 -20.49 2.01
N VAL A 413 -1.19 -19.88 0.82
CA VAL A 413 -2.28 -19.99 -0.17
C VAL A 413 -2.47 -21.46 -0.61
N GLY A 414 -1.38 -22.16 -0.91
CA GLY A 414 -1.45 -23.58 -1.30
C GLY A 414 -2.02 -24.46 -0.20
N ASP A 415 -1.58 -24.29 1.04
CA ASP A 415 -2.05 -25.02 2.20
C ASP A 415 -3.54 -24.72 2.51
N HIS A 416 -3.93 -23.47 2.42
CA HIS A 416 -5.33 -23.07 2.55
C HIS A 416 -6.24 -23.75 1.52
N LEU A 417 -5.86 -23.73 0.25
CA LEU A 417 -6.66 -24.30 -0.84
C LEU A 417 -6.72 -25.83 -0.80
N LEU A 418 -5.67 -26.51 -0.32
CA LEU A 418 -5.61 -27.98 -0.27
C LEU A 418 -6.18 -28.56 1.02
N ASN A 419 -5.95 -27.92 2.14
CA ASN A 419 -6.21 -28.47 3.47
C ASN A 419 -7.21 -27.65 4.28
N GLY A 420 -7.65 -26.48 3.80
CA GLY A 420 -8.52 -25.58 4.56
C GLY A 420 -7.83 -24.89 5.74
N THR A 421 -6.49 -24.91 5.80
CA THR A 421 -5.74 -24.24 6.87
C THR A 421 -5.98 -22.73 6.83
N GLU A 422 -6.20 -22.14 7.99
CA GLU A 422 -6.42 -20.70 8.10
C GLU A 422 -5.19 -19.91 7.63
N LEU A 423 -5.42 -18.81 6.92
CA LEU A 423 -4.35 -17.93 6.46
C LEU A 423 -3.73 -17.18 7.65
N PRO A 424 -2.41 -16.91 7.66
CA PRO A 424 -1.79 -16.08 8.68
C PRO A 424 -2.17 -14.62 8.48
N PHE A 425 -2.84 -14.02 9.47
CA PHE A 425 -3.30 -12.62 9.45
C PHE A 425 -2.32 -11.64 10.08
N GLY A 426 -1.24 -11.89 10.44
CA GLY A 426 -0.25 -10.98 10.98
C GLY A 426 1.13 -11.32 10.43
N TRP A 427 2.00 -10.36 10.48
CA TRP A 427 3.42 -10.59 10.22
C TRP A 427 4.27 -9.81 11.21
N SER A 428 5.34 -10.46 11.68
CA SER A 428 6.37 -9.84 12.48
C SER A 428 7.71 -10.48 12.16
N ALA A 429 8.78 -9.77 12.43
CA ALA A 429 10.14 -10.26 12.27
C ALA A 429 10.87 -10.15 13.61
N GLY A 430 11.75 -11.10 13.92
CA GLY A 430 12.54 -11.13 15.15
C GLY A 430 12.87 -12.55 15.59
N GLU A 431 13.45 -12.72 16.76
CA GLU A 431 13.74 -14.01 17.35
C GLU A 431 12.50 -14.58 18.07
N ARG A 432 12.25 -15.88 17.90
CA ARG A 432 11.24 -16.58 18.70
C ARG A 432 11.75 -16.75 20.12
N GLY A 433 10.98 -16.27 21.12
CA GLY A 433 11.26 -16.54 22.52
C GLY A 433 11.19 -18.06 22.85
N ALA A 434 11.93 -18.52 23.84
CA ALA A 434 12.04 -19.92 24.22
C ALA A 434 10.70 -20.59 24.66
N HIS A 435 9.62 -19.82 24.79
CA HIS A 435 8.31 -20.32 25.24
C HIS A 435 7.32 -20.71 24.14
N VAL A 436 7.67 -20.54 22.83
CA VAL A 436 6.75 -20.88 21.72
C VAL A 436 6.89 -22.34 21.28
N THR A 437 7.90 -23.07 21.75
CA THR A 437 8.15 -24.46 21.34
C THR A 437 7.21 -25.50 21.99
N ASP A 438 6.47 -25.18 23.04
CA ASP A 438 5.64 -26.15 23.79
C ASP A 438 4.17 -26.24 23.32
N GLN A 439 3.72 -25.44 22.37
CA GLN A 439 2.32 -25.46 21.93
C GLN A 439 2.08 -26.11 20.53
N VAL A 440 3.13 -26.56 19.84
CA VAL A 440 2.99 -27.17 18.50
C VAL A 440 3.04 -28.71 18.54
N THR A 441 3.16 -29.32 19.73
CA THR A 441 3.11 -30.78 19.90
C THR A 441 2.01 -31.19 20.87
N ARG A 442 0.77 -30.92 20.52
CA ARG A 442 -0.40 -31.69 21.03
C ARG A 442 -1.49 -31.75 19.97
#